data_6d6729d8325d66caaf9aaf1636c36647
#
_entry.id   6d6729d8325d66caaf9aaf1636c36647
#
_cell.length_a   1.000
_cell.length_b   1.000
_cell.length_c   1.000
_cell.angle_alpha   90.00
_cell.angle_beta   90.00
_cell.angle_gamma   90.00
#
_symmetry.space_group_name_H-M   'P 1'
#
loop_
_entity.id
_entity.type
_entity.pdbx_description
1 polymer ?
#
loop_
_entity_poly.entity_id
_entity_poly.type
_entity_poly.pdbx_seq_one_letter_code
_entity_poly.pdbx_strand_id
1 'polypeptide(L)'
;MIVIADSSALVALSICECLPILDTLFTEVKVPQEVYDEVCIASKPESQVLSAYLQGKIYKADAGVFIEKANGLGKGELAAISLYKQLSADLLLIDDARARKVAYLNNLEVMGSLGVLLLAKQKGLITVIKPYINRLRSSDIFISESLLEKILAIANESFV
;
A
#
# COMPACT_ATOMS: atom_id res chain seq x y z
N MET A 1 2.74 -12.98 -9.19
CA MET A 1 2.27 -11.60 -9.24
C MET A 1 3.28 -10.68 -8.59
N ILE A 2 3.78 -9.70 -9.34
CA ILE A 2 4.72 -8.69 -8.86
C ILE A 2 3.92 -7.48 -8.39
N VAL A 3 4.16 -7.07 -7.15
CA VAL A 3 3.45 -5.96 -6.53
C VAL A 3 4.45 -4.87 -6.14
N ILE A 4 4.15 -3.64 -6.52
CA ILE A 4 4.90 -2.46 -6.09
C ILE A 4 4.11 -1.79 -4.96
N ALA A 5 4.76 -1.45 -3.88
CA ALA A 5 4.10 -0.80 -2.75
C ALA A 5 4.58 0.64 -2.58
N ASP A 6 3.61 1.55 -2.38
CA ASP A 6 3.88 2.94 -2.03
C ASP A 6 3.86 3.13 -0.51
N SER A 7 4.45 4.25 -0.07
CA SER A 7 4.54 4.60 1.35
C SER A 7 3.20 4.59 2.06
N SER A 8 2.15 5.14 1.43
CA SER A 8 0.83 5.26 2.05
C SER A 8 0.24 3.90 2.45
N ALA A 9 0.31 2.93 1.55
CA ALA A 9 -0.19 1.58 1.82
C ALA A 9 0.68 0.84 2.84
N LEU A 10 2.01 0.98 2.73
CA LEU A 10 2.95 0.33 3.67
C LEU A 10 2.76 0.82 5.09
N VAL A 11 2.61 2.13 5.29
CA VAL A 11 2.38 2.69 6.62
C VAL A 11 1.07 2.18 7.20
N ALA A 12 -0.01 2.19 6.42
CA ALA A 12 -1.31 1.69 6.87
C ALA A 12 -1.23 0.19 7.27
N LEU A 13 -0.59 -0.63 6.46
CA LEU A 13 -0.44 -2.07 6.74
C LEU A 13 0.48 -2.33 7.94
N SER A 14 1.48 -1.48 8.15
CA SER A 14 2.33 -1.55 9.34
C SER A 14 1.52 -1.26 10.60
N ILE A 15 0.67 -0.24 10.58
CA ILE A 15 -0.23 0.11 11.70
C ILE A 15 -1.17 -1.06 11.99
N CYS A 16 -1.65 -1.73 10.97
CA CYS A 16 -2.48 -2.92 11.12
C CYS A 16 -1.71 -4.15 11.61
N GLU A 17 -0.39 -4.09 11.69
CA GLU A 17 0.48 -5.23 12.03
C GLU A 17 0.28 -6.42 11.09
N CYS A 18 0.09 -6.16 9.80
CA CYS A 18 -0.21 -7.19 8.81
C CYS A 18 0.74 -7.21 7.60
N LEU A 19 1.92 -6.59 7.71
CA LEU A 19 2.90 -6.62 6.61
C LEU A 19 3.23 -8.03 6.10
N PRO A 20 3.45 -9.04 6.98
CA PRO A 20 3.77 -10.38 6.49
C PRO A 20 2.69 -11.02 5.61
N ILE A 21 1.46 -10.56 5.71
CA ILE A 21 0.35 -11.03 4.85
C ILE A 21 0.65 -10.77 3.37
N LEU A 22 1.37 -9.68 3.07
CA LEU A 22 1.73 -9.34 1.70
C LEU A 22 2.57 -10.44 1.03
N ASP A 23 3.49 -11.04 1.76
CA ASP A 23 4.35 -12.10 1.22
C ASP A 23 3.59 -13.42 1.01
N THR A 24 2.48 -13.59 1.70
CA THR A 24 1.59 -14.74 1.51
C THR A 24 0.62 -14.52 0.34
N LEU A 25 0.12 -13.28 0.19
CA LEU A 25 -0.81 -12.94 -0.88
C LEU A 25 -0.14 -12.82 -2.24
N PHE A 26 1.08 -12.30 -2.28
CA PHE A 26 1.76 -11.93 -3.52
C PHE A 26 3.10 -12.64 -3.63
N THR A 27 3.50 -12.95 -4.87
CA THR A 27 4.75 -13.66 -5.12
C THR A 27 5.97 -12.81 -4.79
N GLU A 28 5.94 -11.55 -5.21
CA GLU A 28 7.05 -10.61 -5.00
C GLU A 28 6.50 -9.24 -4.64
N VAL A 29 6.96 -8.69 -3.52
CA VAL A 29 6.68 -7.31 -3.11
C VAL A 29 7.97 -6.51 -3.29
N LYS A 30 7.90 -5.41 -4.02
CA LYS A 30 9.05 -4.57 -4.34
C LYS A 30 8.71 -3.10 -4.06
N VAL A 31 9.73 -2.36 -3.66
CA VAL A 31 9.61 -0.91 -3.41
C VAL A 31 10.77 -0.18 -4.07
N PRO A 32 10.55 1.05 -4.56
CA PRO A 32 11.67 1.86 -4.99
C PRO A 32 12.44 2.42 -3.79
N GLN A 33 13.70 2.79 -4.00
CA GLN A 33 14.55 3.36 -2.97
C GLN A 33 13.90 4.59 -2.32
N GLU A 34 13.21 5.43 -3.12
CA GLU A 34 12.57 6.65 -2.65
C GLU A 34 11.47 6.35 -1.62
N VAL A 35 10.72 5.28 -1.81
CA VAL A 35 9.69 4.84 -0.85
C VAL A 35 10.35 4.33 0.43
N TYR A 36 11.40 3.52 0.30
CA TYR A 36 12.16 3.05 1.47
C TYR A 36 12.67 4.24 2.29
N ASP A 37 13.27 5.23 1.63
CA ASP A 37 13.81 6.41 2.31
C ASP A 37 12.72 7.18 3.06
N GLU A 38 11.52 7.29 2.49
CA GLU A 38 10.39 7.98 3.15
C GLU A 38 9.91 7.25 4.40
N VAL A 39 9.75 5.94 4.34
CA VAL A 39 9.15 5.18 5.45
C VAL A 39 10.15 4.84 6.54
N CYS A 40 11.44 4.90 6.24
CA CYS A 40 12.50 4.56 7.19
C CYS A 40 13.10 5.76 7.90
N ILE A 41 12.42 6.90 7.90
CA ILE A 41 12.83 8.07 8.69
C ILE A 41 12.72 7.70 10.18
N ALA A 42 13.87 7.78 10.89
CA ALA A 42 13.99 7.30 12.27
C ALA A 42 13.01 7.94 13.27
N SER A 43 12.50 9.14 12.98
CA SER A 43 11.53 9.82 13.83
C SER A 43 10.11 9.27 13.72
N LYS A 44 9.83 8.43 12.73
CA LYS A 44 8.50 7.85 12.53
C LYS A 44 8.36 6.53 13.31
N PRO A 45 7.19 6.31 13.98
CA PRO A 45 6.99 5.09 14.77
C PRO A 45 7.13 3.79 13.99
N GLU A 46 6.74 3.79 12.72
CA GLU A 46 6.72 2.60 11.87
C GLU A 46 8.08 2.27 11.24
N SER A 47 9.07 3.17 11.35
CA SER A 47 10.33 3.08 10.60
C SER A 47 11.10 1.78 10.83
N GLN A 48 11.14 1.32 12.07
CA GLN A 48 11.90 0.13 12.44
C GLN A 48 11.30 -1.14 11.86
N VAL A 49 9.97 -1.28 11.95
CA VAL A 49 9.25 -2.43 11.42
C VAL A 49 9.34 -2.46 9.89
N LEU A 50 9.14 -1.30 9.25
CA LEU A 50 9.20 -1.19 7.80
C LEU A 50 10.62 -1.40 7.27
N SER A 51 11.64 -0.86 7.95
CA SER A 51 13.03 -1.08 7.59
C SER A 51 13.37 -2.57 7.57
N ALA A 52 12.95 -3.30 8.59
CA ALA A 52 13.18 -4.75 8.66
C ALA A 52 12.42 -5.50 7.58
N TYR A 53 11.14 -5.17 7.40
CA TYR A 53 10.29 -5.84 6.40
C TYR A 53 10.80 -5.64 4.97
N LEU A 54 11.30 -4.45 4.65
CA LEU A 54 11.69 -4.09 3.29
C LEU A 54 13.08 -4.58 2.88
N GLN A 55 13.84 -5.22 3.77
CA GLN A 55 15.13 -5.79 3.41
C GLN A 55 15.00 -6.80 2.28
N GLY A 56 15.83 -6.63 1.23
CA GLY A 56 15.78 -7.50 0.05
C GLY A 56 14.66 -7.16 -0.94
N LYS A 57 13.85 -6.13 -0.67
CA LYS A 57 12.72 -5.73 -1.50
C LYS A 57 12.94 -4.40 -2.23
N ILE A 58 14.09 -3.76 -2.01
CA ILE A 58 14.39 -2.41 -2.52
C ILE A 58 14.99 -2.48 -3.91
N TYR A 59 14.42 -1.71 -4.83
CA TYR A 59 14.86 -1.64 -6.23
C TYR A 59 15.04 -0.20 -6.67
N LYS A 60 15.93 0.02 -7.63
CA LYS A 60 16.17 1.34 -8.19
C LYS A 60 15.14 1.61 -9.29
N ALA A 61 14.35 2.68 -9.15
CA ALA A 61 13.43 3.11 -10.17
C ALA A 61 14.16 3.84 -11.30
N ASP A 62 13.72 3.62 -12.54
CA ASP A 62 14.25 4.29 -13.71
C ASP A 62 13.57 5.67 -13.87
N ALA A 63 14.35 6.75 -13.75
CA ALA A 63 13.86 8.11 -13.90
C ALA A 63 13.44 8.47 -15.34
N GLY A 64 13.85 7.66 -16.33
CA GLY A 64 13.50 7.86 -17.74
C GLY A 64 12.13 7.35 -18.14
N VAL A 65 11.40 6.67 -17.23
CA VAL A 65 10.07 6.15 -17.53
C VAL A 65 9.06 7.29 -17.61
N PHE A 66 8.31 7.34 -18.72
CA PHE A 66 7.29 8.35 -18.91
C PHE A 66 6.04 8.06 -18.07
N ILE A 67 5.55 9.08 -17.35
CA ILE A 67 4.34 9.03 -16.54
C ILE A 67 3.44 10.19 -16.96
N GLU A 68 2.25 9.86 -17.47
CA GLU A 68 1.29 10.87 -17.89
C GLU A 68 0.68 11.58 -16.68
N LYS A 69 0.58 12.91 -16.75
CA LYS A 69 -0.04 13.77 -15.72
C LYS A 69 0.57 13.60 -14.33
N ALA A 70 1.88 13.43 -14.28
CA ALA A 70 2.63 13.19 -13.04
C ALA A 70 2.75 14.41 -12.12
N ASN A 71 2.34 15.61 -12.58
CA ASN A 71 2.49 16.84 -11.82
C ASN A 71 1.80 16.78 -10.46
N GLY A 72 2.52 17.19 -9.43
CA GLY A 72 1.99 17.25 -8.07
C GLY A 72 2.16 15.98 -7.27
N LEU A 73 2.77 14.94 -7.84
CA LEU A 73 3.13 13.73 -7.08
C LEU A 73 4.48 13.91 -6.39
N GLY A 74 4.64 13.28 -5.24
CA GLY A 74 5.90 13.22 -4.52
C GLY A 74 6.88 12.24 -5.17
N LYS A 75 8.14 12.29 -4.72
CA LYS A 75 9.21 11.43 -5.25
C LYS A 75 8.90 9.94 -5.11
N GLY A 76 8.36 9.52 -3.97
CA GLY A 76 8.03 8.13 -3.70
C GLY A 76 6.92 7.62 -4.63
N GLU A 77 5.88 8.42 -4.79
CA GLU A 77 4.75 8.08 -5.66
C GLU A 77 5.18 7.95 -7.12
N LEU A 78 5.97 8.91 -7.60
CA LEU A 78 6.52 8.87 -8.96
C LEU A 78 7.42 7.65 -9.16
N ALA A 79 8.28 7.38 -8.18
CA ALA A 79 9.18 6.23 -8.24
C ALA A 79 8.41 4.90 -8.22
N ALA A 80 7.33 4.81 -7.45
CA ALA A 80 6.50 3.61 -7.40
C ALA A 80 5.82 3.35 -8.75
N ILE A 81 5.24 4.37 -9.36
CA ILE A 81 4.63 4.25 -10.69
C ILE A 81 5.69 3.90 -11.75
N SER A 82 6.86 4.53 -11.68
CA SER A 82 7.99 4.26 -12.57
C SER A 82 8.43 2.80 -12.46
N LEU A 83 8.62 2.32 -11.24
CA LEU A 83 9.04 0.94 -11.00
C LEU A 83 7.99 -0.08 -11.50
N TYR A 84 6.71 0.23 -11.31
CA TYR A 84 5.62 -0.59 -11.85
C TYR A 84 5.75 -0.76 -13.37
N LYS A 85 5.93 0.36 -14.08
CA LYS A 85 6.09 0.33 -15.54
C LYS A 85 7.38 -0.37 -15.97
N GLN A 86 8.47 -0.06 -15.29
CA GLN A 86 9.79 -0.63 -15.57
C GLN A 86 9.80 -2.16 -15.48
N LEU A 87 9.15 -2.71 -14.47
CA LEU A 87 9.12 -4.15 -14.20
C LEU A 87 7.89 -4.85 -14.79
N SER A 88 7.02 -4.12 -15.45
CA SER A 88 5.72 -4.64 -15.90
C SER A 88 4.99 -5.35 -14.76
N ALA A 89 4.92 -4.67 -13.61
CA ALA A 89 4.30 -5.22 -12.42
C ALA A 89 2.79 -5.46 -12.63
N ASP A 90 2.20 -6.21 -11.73
CA ASP A 90 0.79 -6.60 -11.83
C ASP A 90 -0.11 -5.70 -10.99
N LEU A 91 0.42 -5.11 -9.93
CA LEU A 91 -0.38 -4.35 -8.97
C LEU A 91 0.45 -3.27 -8.28
N LEU A 92 -0.16 -2.11 -8.06
CA LEU A 92 0.40 -1.04 -7.24
C LEU A 92 -0.44 -0.89 -5.97
N LEU A 93 0.19 -1.05 -4.81
CA LEU A 93 -0.45 -0.82 -3.52
C LEU A 93 -0.27 0.66 -3.14
N ILE A 94 -1.36 1.38 -3.08
CA ILE A 94 -1.35 2.82 -2.84
C ILE A 94 -2.68 3.30 -2.25
N ASP A 95 -2.61 4.07 -1.15
CA ASP A 95 -3.80 4.60 -0.48
C ASP A 95 -4.09 6.06 -0.85
N ASP A 96 -3.06 6.80 -1.27
CA ASP A 96 -3.23 8.21 -1.63
C ASP A 96 -4.16 8.37 -2.84
N ALA A 97 -5.25 9.12 -2.66
CA ALA A 97 -6.28 9.28 -3.69
C ALA A 97 -5.78 9.97 -4.96
N ARG A 98 -4.91 10.97 -4.79
CA ARG A 98 -4.33 11.73 -5.91
C ARG A 98 -3.41 10.85 -6.74
N ALA A 99 -2.52 10.12 -6.08
CA ALA A 99 -1.59 9.22 -6.76
C ALA A 99 -2.33 8.04 -7.41
N ARG A 100 -3.40 7.53 -6.79
CA ARG A 100 -4.25 6.50 -7.40
C ARG A 100 -4.87 6.98 -8.70
N LYS A 101 -5.33 8.23 -8.74
CA LYS A 101 -5.90 8.83 -9.95
C LYS A 101 -4.87 8.87 -11.08
N VAL A 102 -3.64 9.30 -10.80
CA VAL A 102 -2.55 9.29 -11.78
C VAL A 102 -2.25 7.88 -12.24
N ALA A 103 -2.21 6.92 -11.33
CA ALA A 103 -2.00 5.51 -11.67
C ALA A 103 -3.08 4.99 -12.63
N TYR A 104 -4.34 5.29 -12.39
CA TYR A 104 -5.44 4.93 -13.31
C TYR A 104 -5.25 5.55 -14.69
N LEU A 105 -4.84 6.83 -14.76
CA LEU A 105 -4.59 7.51 -16.04
C LEU A 105 -3.43 6.87 -16.80
N ASN A 106 -2.54 6.18 -16.13
CA ASN A 106 -1.43 5.45 -16.72
C ASN A 106 -1.73 3.96 -16.92
N ASN A 107 -2.97 3.55 -16.77
CA ASN A 107 -3.44 2.17 -16.96
C ASN A 107 -2.82 1.16 -15.97
N LEU A 108 -2.51 1.59 -14.75
CA LEU A 108 -2.02 0.71 -13.71
C LEU A 108 -3.19 0.09 -12.94
N GLU A 109 -3.01 -1.16 -12.54
CA GLU A 109 -3.90 -1.81 -11.56
C GLU A 109 -3.50 -1.37 -10.16
N VAL A 110 -4.46 -0.92 -9.36
CA VAL A 110 -4.20 -0.39 -8.02
C VAL A 110 -5.07 -1.07 -6.96
N MET A 111 -4.54 -1.12 -5.74
CA MET A 111 -5.27 -1.61 -4.56
C MET A 111 -4.80 -0.79 -3.35
N GLY A 112 -5.74 -0.42 -2.48
CA GLY A 112 -5.40 0.21 -1.20
C GLY A 112 -5.20 -0.82 -0.09
N SER A 113 -4.79 -0.34 1.09
CA SER A 113 -4.60 -1.20 2.26
C SER A 113 -5.89 -1.92 2.68
N LEU A 114 -7.04 -1.25 2.59
CA LEU A 114 -8.34 -1.86 2.89
C LEU A 114 -8.66 -3.00 1.91
N GLY A 115 -8.29 -2.84 0.64
CA GLY A 115 -8.42 -3.89 -0.36
C GLY A 115 -7.56 -5.10 -0.03
N VAL A 116 -6.36 -4.88 0.48
CA VAL A 116 -5.48 -5.97 0.96
C VAL A 116 -6.14 -6.76 2.10
N LEU A 117 -6.73 -6.05 3.06
CA LEU A 117 -7.44 -6.71 4.17
C LEU A 117 -8.63 -7.56 3.68
N LEU A 118 -9.40 -7.02 2.74
CA LEU A 118 -10.52 -7.78 2.14
C LEU A 118 -10.02 -9.02 1.41
N LEU A 119 -8.95 -8.88 0.64
CA LEU A 119 -8.35 -10.01 -0.08
C LEU A 119 -7.81 -11.07 0.89
N ALA A 120 -7.16 -10.64 1.97
CA ALA A 120 -6.65 -11.53 3.00
C ALA A 120 -7.78 -12.34 3.66
N LYS A 121 -8.91 -11.70 3.95
CA LYS A 121 -10.09 -12.40 4.47
C LYS A 121 -10.66 -13.39 3.45
N GLN A 122 -10.80 -12.96 2.21
CA GLN A 122 -11.30 -13.80 1.12
C GLN A 122 -10.44 -15.06 0.93
N LYS A 123 -9.13 -14.93 1.11
CA LYS A 123 -8.18 -16.05 1.00
C LYS A 123 -8.06 -16.86 2.30
N GLY A 124 -8.78 -16.52 3.34
CA GLY A 124 -8.75 -17.24 4.61
C GLY A 124 -7.53 -16.99 5.47
N LEU A 125 -6.73 -15.97 5.15
CA LEU A 125 -5.53 -15.61 5.94
C LEU A 125 -5.88 -14.91 7.23
N ILE A 126 -6.99 -14.19 7.24
CA ILE A 126 -7.56 -13.56 8.44
C ILE A 126 -9.04 -13.91 8.51
N THR A 127 -9.57 -13.99 9.72
CA THR A 127 -10.97 -14.36 9.95
C THR A 127 -11.88 -13.14 9.85
N VAL A 128 -11.47 -12.03 10.43
CA VAL A 128 -12.22 -10.76 10.46
C VAL A 128 -11.28 -9.59 10.20
N ILE A 129 -11.80 -8.53 9.59
CA ILE A 129 -11.00 -7.33 9.31
C ILE A 129 -11.19 -6.24 10.38
N LYS A 130 -12.23 -6.33 11.20
CA LYS A 130 -12.58 -5.29 12.18
C LYS A 130 -11.44 -4.90 13.13
N PRO A 131 -10.66 -5.83 13.71
CA PRO A 131 -9.53 -5.46 14.58
C PRO A 131 -8.49 -4.59 13.87
N TYR A 132 -8.22 -4.88 12.59
CA TYR A 132 -7.27 -4.11 11.78
C TYR A 132 -7.79 -2.70 11.51
N ILE A 133 -9.07 -2.59 11.17
CA ILE A 133 -9.73 -1.30 10.96
C ILE A 133 -9.72 -0.46 12.24
N ASN A 134 -9.93 -1.07 13.40
CA ASN A 134 -9.88 -0.36 14.67
C ASN A 134 -8.49 0.23 14.95
N ARG A 135 -7.43 -0.48 14.57
CA ARG A 135 -6.06 0.06 14.66
C ARG A 135 -5.88 1.28 13.78
N LEU A 136 -6.39 1.25 12.54
CA LEU A 136 -6.36 2.41 11.64
C LEU A 136 -7.14 3.59 12.18
N ARG A 137 -8.31 3.35 12.76
CA ARG A 137 -9.13 4.41 13.38
C ARG A 137 -8.44 5.07 14.57
N SER A 138 -7.63 4.34 15.29
CA SER A 138 -6.87 4.84 16.44
C SER A 138 -5.56 5.53 16.04
N SER A 139 -5.23 5.53 14.77
CA SER A 139 -4.00 6.13 14.23
C SER A 139 -4.27 7.54 13.70
N ASP A 140 -3.20 8.18 13.20
CA ASP A 140 -3.30 9.50 12.55
C ASP A 140 -3.83 9.42 11.12
N ILE A 141 -4.03 8.21 10.59
CA ILE A 141 -4.57 8.04 9.25
C ILE A 141 -6.07 8.32 9.26
N PHE A 142 -6.48 9.28 8.45
CA PHE A 142 -7.90 9.60 8.30
C PHE A 142 -8.55 8.70 7.27
N ILE A 143 -9.60 7.99 7.68
CA ILE A 143 -10.48 7.22 6.79
C ILE A 143 -11.92 7.57 7.19
N SER A 144 -12.75 7.92 6.21
CA SER A 144 -14.13 8.30 6.50
C SER A 144 -14.91 7.12 7.09
N GLU A 145 -15.80 7.42 8.04
CA GLU A 145 -16.66 6.39 8.65
C GLU A 145 -17.51 5.69 7.60
N SER A 146 -18.01 6.43 6.60
CA SER A 146 -18.80 5.83 5.52
C SER A 146 -18.00 4.80 4.71
N LEU A 147 -16.73 5.05 4.46
CA LEU A 147 -15.86 4.09 3.77
C LEU A 147 -15.62 2.86 4.64
N LEU A 148 -15.33 3.05 5.93
CA LEU A 148 -15.13 1.93 6.85
C LEU A 148 -16.37 1.04 6.98
N GLU A 149 -17.54 1.63 7.10
CA GLU A 149 -18.82 0.90 7.13
C GLU A 149 -19.03 0.09 5.85
N LYS A 150 -18.71 0.69 4.71
CA LYS A 150 -18.83 0.03 3.41
C LYS A 150 -17.89 -1.17 3.31
N ILE A 151 -16.64 -1.01 3.76
CA ILE A 151 -15.65 -2.10 3.75
C ILE A 151 -16.07 -3.23 4.68
N LEU A 152 -16.55 -2.91 5.88
CA LEU A 152 -17.08 -3.92 6.81
C LEU A 152 -18.29 -4.66 6.22
N ALA A 153 -19.20 -3.94 5.55
CA ALA A 153 -20.33 -4.56 4.88
C ALA A 153 -19.91 -5.54 3.79
N ILE A 154 -18.91 -5.17 2.97
CA ILE A 154 -18.34 -6.07 1.96
C ILE A 154 -17.74 -7.32 2.61
N ALA A 155 -17.14 -7.17 3.79
CA ALA A 155 -16.54 -8.27 4.55
C ALA A 155 -17.58 -9.08 5.37
N ASN A 156 -18.85 -8.74 5.29
CA ASN A 156 -19.93 -9.30 6.12
C ASN A 156 -19.68 -9.06 7.62
N GLU A 157 -19.22 -7.88 7.97
CA GLU A 157 -18.97 -7.43 9.35
C GLU A 157 -19.64 -6.11 9.61
N SER A 158 -19.73 -5.69 10.88
CA SER A 158 -20.26 -4.40 11.28
C SER A 158 -19.56 -3.91 12.54
N PHE A 159 -19.71 -2.60 12.85
CA PHE A 159 -19.21 -2.06 14.10
C PHE A 159 -20.05 -2.46 15.32
N VAL A 160 -21.21 -2.96 15.08
CA VAL A 160 -22.16 -3.37 16.13
C VAL A 160 -22.10 -4.87 16.37
#